data_fb1aa82b6c0f1dad36cafbdeac1ba09f
#
_entry.id   fb1aa82b6c0f1dad36cafbdeac1ba09f
#
_cell.length_a   1.000
_cell.length_b   1.000
_cell.length_c   1.000
_cell.angle_alpha   90.00
_cell.angle_beta   90.00
_cell.angle_gamma   90.00
#
_symmetry.space_group_name_H-M   'P 1'
#
loop_
_entity.id
_entity.type
_entity.pdbx_description
1 polymer ?
#
loop_
_entity_poly.entity_id
_entity_poly.type
_entity_poly.pdbx_seq_one_letter_code
_entity_poly.pdbx_strand_id
1 'polypeptide(L)'
;MNFKNFLLGKEPDFKGRMIDEIWYFTDIQIEGNHDFIQLIFPLNKKSQSSFHGYYLDSENLVNVLKENSEIKENVLKSSKWFLSFLKRNSHWKSRHDHNQLRITRIIECLRLLVGDDEADNFYKSILDLCKDKNINKTSLEFWKNA
;
A
#
# COMPACT_ATOMS: atom_id res chain seq x y z
N MET A 1 10.20 3.03 15.51
CA MET A 1 10.38 3.22 14.06
C MET A 1 10.01 4.64 13.68
N ASN A 2 10.76 5.26 12.79
CA ASN A 2 10.52 6.61 12.29
C ASN A 2 9.98 6.55 10.86
N PHE A 3 8.69 6.83 10.67
CA PHE A 3 8.05 6.76 9.33
C PHE A 3 8.71 7.67 8.30
N LYS A 4 9.04 8.90 8.69
CA LYS A 4 9.66 9.85 7.76
C LYS A 4 10.98 9.30 7.23
N ASN A 5 11.86 8.89 8.12
CA ASN A 5 13.18 8.38 7.72
C ASN A 5 13.10 7.03 7.03
N PHE A 6 12.14 6.17 7.41
CA PHE A 6 11.90 4.92 6.71
C PHE A 6 11.44 5.16 5.27
N LEU A 7 10.45 6.02 5.08
CA LEU A 7 9.92 6.32 3.74
C LEU A 7 10.91 7.09 2.86
N LEU A 8 11.85 7.81 3.47
CA LEU A 8 12.97 8.45 2.76
C LEU A 8 14.08 7.46 2.40
N GLY A 9 14.04 6.23 2.92
CA GLY A 9 15.10 5.25 2.73
C GLY A 9 16.35 5.50 3.57
N LYS A 10 16.23 6.24 4.67
CA LYS A 10 17.35 6.61 5.55
C LYS A 10 17.48 5.70 6.77
N GLU A 11 16.39 5.14 7.25
CA GLU A 11 16.34 4.27 8.41
C GLU A 11 15.49 3.04 8.13
N PRO A 12 15.79 1.90 8.78
CA PRO A 12 15.01 0.69 8.60
C PRO A 12 13.67 0.74 9.33
N ASP A 13 12.81 -0.24 9.01
CA ASP A 13 11.61 -0.49 9.77
C ASP A 13 11.92 -1.21 11.09
N PHE A 14 10.88 -1.61 11.83
CA PHE A 14 11.02 -2.26 13.13
C PHE A 14 11.70 -3.63 13.07
N LYS A 15 11.81 -4.24 11.88
CA LYS A 15 12.51 -5.51 11.65
C LYS A 15 13.89 -5.32 11.04
N GLY A 16 14.36 -4.09 10.92
CA GLY A 16 15.67 -3.81 10.36
C GLY A 16 15.70 -3.81 8.84
N ARG A 17 14.55 -3.74 8.15
CA ARG A 17 14.46 -3.73 6.69
C ARG A 17 14.40 -2.29 6.18
N MET A 18 15.28 -1.95 5.26
CA MET A 18 15.20 -0.68 4.53
C MET A 18 14.10 -0.77 3.46
N ILE A 19 13.53 0.35 3.05
CA ILE A 19 12.43 0.33 2.07
C ILE A 19 12.85 -0.30 0.75
N ASP A 20 14.08 -0.07 0.31
CA ASP A 20 14.58 -0.66 -0.93
C ASP A 20 14.75 -2.17 -0.83
N GLU A 21 15.05 -2.71 0.35
CA GLU A 21 15.09 -4.17 0.56
C GLU A 21 13.70 -4.79 0.37
N ILE A 22 12.65 -4.08 0.78
CA ILE A 22 11.26 -4.54 0.57
C ILE A 22 10.93 -4.55 -0.93
N TRP A 23 11.39 -3.56 -1.68
CA TRP A 23 11.18 -3.52 -3.13
C TRP A 23 11.86 -4.67 -3.88
N TYR A 24 12.85 -5.34 -3.26
CA TYR A 24 13.51 -6.52 -3.81
C TYR A 24 12.89 -7.85 -3.36
N PHE A 25 11.79 -7.81 -2.61
CA PHE A 25 11.08 -9.03 -2.21
C PHE A 25 10.66 -9.83 -3.44
N THR A 26 10.83 -11.17 -3.35
CA THR A 26 10.24 -12.10 -4.32
C THR A 26 8.73 -12.12 -4.16
N ASP A 27 8.02 -12.65 -5.15
CA ASP A 27 6.55 -12.76 -5.08
C ASP A 27 6.11 -13.63 -3.89
N ILE A 28 6.89 -14.67 -3.55
CA ILE A 28 6.63 -15.50 -2.37
C ILE A 28 6.77 -14.68 -1.08
N GLN A 29 7.79 -13.82 -0.99
CA GLN A 29 7.99 -12.96 0.16
C GLN A 29 6.88 -11.89 0.27
N ILE A 30 6.46 -11.31 -0.84
CA ILE A 30 5.35 -10.36 -0.86
C ILE A 30 4.07 -11.02 -0.35
N GLU A 31 3.78 -12.22 -0.85
CA GLU A 31 2.58 -12.96 -0.47
C GLU A 31 2.62 -13.41 0.99
N GLY A 32 3.77 -13.89 1.44
CA GLY A 32 3.90 -14.52 2.76
C GLY A 32 4.14 -13.58 3.93
N ASN A 33 4.61 -12.34 3.70
CA ASN A 33 4.85 -11.38 4.77
C ASN A 33 3.64 -10.47 4.96
N HIS A 34 3.16 -10.35 6.21
CA HIS A 34 1.95 -9.57 6.52
C HIS A 34 2.24 -8.33 7.38
N ASP A 35 3.50 -7.93 7.50
CA ASP A 35 3.92 -6.86 8.41
C ASP A 35 4.68 -5.72 7.72
N PHE A 36 4.69 -5.64 6.39
CA PHE A 36 5.38 -4.57 5.67
C PHE A 36 4.42 -3.61 4.95
N ILE A 37 3.26 -4.07 4.54
CA ILE A 37 2.28 -3.26 3.79
C ILE A 37 1.89 -2.02 4.59
N GLN A 38 1.68 -2.18 5.89
CA GLN A 38 1.28 -1.09 6.80
C GLN A 38 2.38 -0.03 6.96
N LEU A 39 3.62 -0.39 6.65
CA LEU A 39 4.77 0.48 6.79
C LEU A 39 5.07 1.27 5.51
N ILE A 40 5.01 0.60 4.35
CA ILE A 40 5.25 1.27 3.07
C ILE A 40 4.01 2.01 2.54
N PHE A 41 2.83 1.65 3.04
CA PHE A 41 1.56 2.34 2.78
C PHE A 41 0.87 2.71 4.10
N PRO A 42 1.47 3.63 4.88
CA PRO A 42 0.90 3.97 6.19
C PRO A 42 -0.39 4.78 6.05
N LEU A 43 -1.28 4.60 7.01
CA LEU A 43 -2.52 5.35 7.13
C LEU A 43 -2.59 6.07 8.48
N ASN A 44 -3.49 7.02 8.58
CA ASN A 44 -3.74 7.79 9.81
C ASN A 44 -4.75 7.10 10.75
N LYS A 45 -4.91 5.80 10.60
CA LYS A 45 -5.78 4.97 11.43
C LYS A 45 -5.12 3.61 11.66
N LYS A 46 -5.45 2.95 12.76
CA LYS A 46 -4.96 1.60 13.07
C LYS A 46 -5.46 0.60 12.04
N SER A 47 -4.61 -0.37 11.71
CA SER A 47 -5.00 -1.48 10.85
C SER A 47 -6.06 -2.34 11.54
N GLN A 48 -7.00 -2.86 10.76
CA GLN A 48 -8.00 -3.83 11.22
C GLN A 48 -7.43 -5.26 11.30
N SER A 49 -6.25 -5.49 10.72
CA SER A 49 -5.58 -6.79 10.73
C SER A 49 -4.84 -7.04 12.04
N SER A 50 -4.22 -8.22 12.17
CA SER A 50 -3.45 -8.60 13.34
C SER A 50 -2.23 -7.70 13.59
N PHE A 51 -1.72 -7.01 12.58
CA PHE A 51 -0.57 -6.10 12.70
C PHE A 51 -1.05 -4.65 12.66
N HIS A 52 -1.30 -4.08 13.83
CA HIS A 52 -1.92 -2.75 13.97
C HIS A 52 -1.13 -1.77 14.85
N GLY A 53 0.12 -2.11 15.21
CA GLY A 53 0.92 -1.29 16.13
C GLY A 53 1.52 -0.02 15.54
N TYR A 54 1.60 0.10 14.20
CA TYR A 54 2.24 1.22 13.53
C TYR A 54 1.26 1.93 12.60
N TYR A 55 1.04 3.22 12.83
CA TYR A 55 0.19 4.07 12.00
C TYR A 55 0.57 5.53 12.22
N LEU A 56 0.09 6.41 11.36
CA LEU A 56 0.34 7.86 11.45
C LEU A 56 -0.60 8.45 12.51
N ASP A 57 -0.10 8.62 13.72
CA ASP A 57 -0.90 8.91 14.90
C ASP A 57 -1.13 10.40 15.16
N SER A 58 -0.63 11.28 14.29
CA SER A 58 -0.86 12.72 14.41
C SER A 58 -1.06 13.37 13.06
N GLU A 59 -1.87 14.42 13.04
CA GLU A 59 -2.09 15.25 11.84
C GLU A 59 -0.78 15.91 11.39
N ASN A 60 0.05 16.32 12.34
CA ASN A 60 1.37 16.91 12.04
C ASN A 60 2.26 15.94 11.26
N LEU A 61 2.31 14.67 11.68
CA LEU A 61 3.09 13.66 10.98
C LEU A 61 2.56 13.45 9.55
N VAL A 62 1.24 13.34 9.38
CA VAL A 62 0.63 13.24 8.06
C VAL A 62 1.06 14.42 7.17
N ASN A 63 0.99 15.64 7.68
CA ASN A 63 1.35 16.85 6.93
C ASN A 63 2.83 16.86 6.55
N VAL A 64 3.72 16.46 7.47
CA VAL A 64 5.15 16.35 7.20
C VAL A 64 5.43 15.39 6.04
N LEU A 65 4.76 14.23 6.03
CA LEU A 65 4.94 13.24 4.97
C LEU A 65 4.39 13.73 3.63
N LYS A 66 3.16 14.26 3.62
CA LYS A 66 2.52 14.65 2.36
C LYS A 66 3.14 15.91 1.73
N GLU A 67 3.87 16.72 2.48
CA GLU A 67 4.60 17.89 1.98
C GLU A 67 6.00 17.53 1.43
N ASN A 68 6.48 16.31 1.65
CA ASN A 68 7.81 15.88 1.24
C ASN A 68 7.75 15.20 -0.13
N SER A 69 8.35 15.83 -1.15
CA SER A 69 8.31 15.33 -2.52
C SER A 69 8.99 13.97 -2.70
N GLU A 70 10.09 13.71 -1.98
CA GLU A 70 10.82 12.44 -2.06
C GLU A 70 10.00 11.29 -1.45
N ILE A 71 9.29 11.56 -0.34
CA ILE A 71 8.37 10.57 0.26
C ILE A 71 7.24 10.25 -0.69
N LYS A 72 6.63 11.26 -1.33
CA LYS A 72 5.59 11.04 -2.34
C LYS A 72 6.08 10.15 -3.47
N GLU A 73 7.28 10.40 -3.97
CA GLU A 73 7.89 9.59 -5.03
C GLU A 73 8.09 8.14 -4.57
N ASN A 74 8.56 7.94 -3.34
CA ASN A 74 8.80 6.60 -2.80
C ASN A 74 7.49 5.83 -2.54
N VAL A 75 6.45 6.51 -2.06
CA VAL A 75 5.12 5.88 -1.91
C VAL A 75 4.56 5.51 -3.29
N LEU A 76 4.71 6.39 -4.26
CA LEU A 76 4.28 6.11 -5.64
C LEU A 76 5.07 4.94 -6.23
N LYS A 77 6.38 4.88 -6.02
CA LYS A 77 7.23 3.76 -6.45
C LYS A 77 6.77 2.46 -5.82
N SER A 78 6.45 2.47 -4.52
CA SER A 78 5.90 1.29 -3.84
C SER A 78 4.59 0.82 -4.47
N SER A 79 3.71 1.75 -4.84
CA SER A 79 2.44 1.39 -5.48
C SER A 79 2.65 0.74 -6.85
N LYS A 80 3.59 1.24 -7.64
CA LYS A 80 3.95 0.66 -8.95
C LYS A 80 4.59 -0.71 -8.78
N TRP A 81 5.43 -0.88 -7.79
CA TRP A 81 6.04 -2.16 -7.42
C TRP A 81 4.96 -3.20 -7.07
N PHE A 82 3.99 -2.84 -6.24
CA PHE A 82 2.92 -3.75 -5.86
C PHE A 82 1.99 -4.05 -7.04
N LEU A 83 1.71 -3.05 -7.89
CA LEU A 83 0.92 -3.26 -9.10
C LEU A 83 1.59 -4.27 -10.03
N SER A 84 2.92 -4.22 -10.15
CA SER A 84 3.68 -5.20 -10.94
C SER A 84 3.53 -6.62 -10.37
N PHE A 85 3.56 -6.77 -9.05
CA PHE A 85 3.27 -8.04 -8.40
C PHE A 85 1.85 -8.54 -8.76
N LEU A 86 0.87 -7.67 -8.70
CA LEU A 86 -0.51 -8.03 -9.05
C LEU A 86 -0.65 -8.43 -10.53
N LYS A 87 0.10 -7.80 -11.42
CA LYS A 87 0.10 -8.14 -12.85
C LYS A 87 0.73 -9.51 -13.13
N ARG A 88 1.75 -9.90 -12.34
CA ARG A 88 2.42 -11.20 -12.50
C ARG A 88 1.64 -12.35 -11.91
N ASN A 89 0.66 -12.08 -11.05
CA ASN A 89 -0.08 -13.10 -10.30
C ASN A 89 -1.58 -12.94 -10.54
N SER A 90 -2.30 -14.05 -10.58
CA SER A 90 -3.74 -14.02 -10.85
C SER A 90 -4.62 -14.51 -9.71
N HIS A 91 -4.04 -15.14 -8.68
CA HIS A 91 -4.79 -15.74 -7.58
C HIS A 91 -5.59 -14.71 -6.75
N TRP A 92 -5.13 -13.47 -6.68
CA TRP A 92 -5.84 -12.40 -5.97
C TRP A 92 -7.14 -11.98 -6.66
N LYS A 93 -7.32 -12.31 -7.94
CA LYS A 93 -8.55 -12.04 -8.73
C LYS A 93 -9.63 -13.07 -8.45
N SER A 94 -9.56 -13.75 -7.35
CA SER A 94 -10.59 -14.68 -6.90
C SER A 94 -11.72 -13.92 -6.19
N ARG A 95 -12.75 -14.66 -5.79
CA ARG A 95 -13.87 -14.05 -5.07
C ARG A 95 -13.42 -13.39 -3.77
N HIS A 96 -12.50 -14.03 -3.02
CA HIS A 96 -11.93 -13.50 -1.77
C HIS A 96 -10.42 -13.76 -1.74
N ASP A 97 -9.65 -12.73 -1.40
CA ASP A 97 -8.20 -12.84 -1.25
C ASP A 97 -7.69 -11.69 -0.38
N HIS A 98 -6.71 -11.94 0.49
CA HIS A 98 -6.16 -10.92 1.39
C HIS A 98 -5.51 -9.75 0.64
N ASN A 99 -5.05 -9.95 -0.59
CA ASN A 99 -4.51 -8.87 -1.41
C ASN A 99 -5.57 -7.82 -1.75
N GLN A 100 -6.84 -8.17 -1.71
CA GLN A 100 -7.92 -7.21 -1.95
C GLN A 100 -7.99 -6.16 -0.84
N LEU A 101 -7.68 -6.52 0.40
CA LEU A 101 -7.54 -5.55 1.51
C LEU A 101 -6.30 -4.66 1.34
N ARG A 102 -5.21 -5.25 0.84
CA ARG A 102 -3.99 -4.49 0.54
C ARG A 102 -4.24 -3.44 -0.53
N ILE A 103 -5.00 -3.78 -1.57
CA ILE A 103 -5.39 -2.84 -2.64
C ILE A 103 -6.15 -1.65 -2.04
N THR A 104 -7.12 -1.89 -1.17
CA THR A 104 -7.85 -0.81 -0.49
C THR A 104 -6.90 0.13 0.24
N ARG A 105 -5.96 -0.43 1.00
CA ARG A 105 -4.98 0.35 1.77
C ARG A 105 -4.09 1.20 0.84
N ILE A 106 -3.66 0.64 -0.27
CA ILE A 106 -2.81 1.36 -1.22
C ILE A 106 -3.54 2.57 -1.80
N ILE A 107 -4.79 2.39 -2.21
CA ILE A 107 -5.60 3.49 -2.73
C ILE A 107 -5.76 4.58 -1.66
N GLU A 108 -6.11 4.19 -0.44
CA GLU A 108 -6.25 5.14 0.67
C GLU A 108 -4.95 5.88 0.98
N CYS A 109 -3.82 5.17 0.98
CA CYS A 109 -2.53 5.78 1.26
C CYS A 109 -2.10 6.76 0.14
N LEU A 110 -2.30 6.39 -1.12
CA LEU A 110 -2.03 7.28 -2.25
C LEU A 110 -2.87 8.56 -2.13
N ARG A 111 -4.14 8.42 -1.81
CA ARG A 111 -5.04 9.56 -1.64
C ARG A 111 -4.60 10.46 -0.48
N LEU A 112 -4.18 9.86 0.63
CA LEU A 112 -3.75 10.59 1.82
C LEU A 112 -2.42 11.33 1.61
N LEU A 113 -1.42 10.69 1.03
CA LEU A 113 -0.03 11.19 1.02
C LEU A 113 0.45 11.69 -0.34
N VAL A 114 -0.11 11.22 -1.46
CA VAL A 114 0.37 11.56 -2.80
C VAL A 114 -0.59 12.48 -3.53
N GLY A 115 -1.84 12.06 -3.68
CA GLY A 115 -2.87 12.86 -4.34
C GLY A 115 -3.95 12.01 -4.99
N ASP A 116 -5.08 12.65 -5.30
CA ASP A 116 -6.24 11.97 -5.86
C ASP A 116 -5.98 11.39 -7.25
N ASP A 117 -5.21 12.09 -8.09
CA ASP A 117 -4.93 11.62 -9.45
C ASP A 117 -4.20 10.27 -9.43
N GLU A 118 -3.19 10.13 -8.59
CA GLU A 118 -2.43 8.87 -8.50
C GLU A 118 -3.25 7.75 -7.84
N ALA A 119 -4.07 8.08 -6.86
CA ALA A 119 -5.00 7.13 -6.25
C ALA A 119 -6.00 6.62 -7.29
N ASP A 120 -6.58 7.53 -8.07
CA ASP A 120 -7.56 7.18 -9.11
C ASP A 120 -6.91 6.37 -10.25
N ASN A 121 -5.67 6.70 -10.63
CA ASN A 121 -4.93 5.94 -11.64
C ASN A 121 -4.67 4.51 -11.19
N PHE A 122 -4.25 4.32 -9.94
CA PHE A 122 -4.06 2.99 -9.38
C PHE A 122 -5.38 2.20 -9.36
N TYR A 123 -6.45 2.82 -8.90
CA TYR A 123 -7.78 2.22 -8.87
C TYR A 123 -8.23 1.76 -10.26
N LYS A 124 -8.08 2.61 -11.28
CA LYS A 124 -8.40 2.25 -12.68
C LYS A 124 -7.59 1.06 -13.17
N SER A 125 -6.29 1.02 -12.84
CA SER A 125 -5.44 -0.11 -13.20
C SER A 125 -5.92 -1.41 -12.57
N ILE A 126 -6.37 -1.36 -11.31
CA ILE A 126 -6.94 -2.53 -10.62
C ILE A 126 -8.22 -2.99 -11.31
N LEU A 127 -9.12 -2.07 -11.65
CA LEU A 127 -10.36 -2.42 -12.34
C LEU A 127 -10.09 -3.06 -13.70
N ASP A 128 -9.10 -2.56 -14.45
CA ASP A 128 -8.72 -3.13 -15.73
C ASP A 128 -8.20 -4.56 -15.59
N LEU A 129 -7.43 -4.85 -14.54
CA LEU A 129 -6.93 -6.20 -14.27
C LEU A 129 -8.05 -7.17 -13.85
N CYS A 130 -9.15 -6.64 -13.33
CA CYS A 130 -10.28 -7.43 -12.82
C CYS A 130 -11.40 -7.62 -13.83
N LYS A 131 -11.27 -7.13 -15.05
CA LYS A 131 -12.29 -7.32 -16.09
C LYS A 131 -12.60 -8.82 -16.26
N ASP A 132 -13.88 -9.16 -16.31
CA ASP A 132 -14.38 -10.52 -16.48
C ASP A 132 -14.03 -11.46 -15.31
N LYS A 133 -13.68 -10.93 -14.13
CA LYS A 133 -13.40 -11.70 -12.93
C LYS A 133 -14.49 -11.52 -11.89
N ASN A 134 -14.70 -12.56 -11.07
CA ASN A 134 -15.76 -12.57 -10.06
C ASN A 134 -15.22 -12.09 -8.71
N ILE A 135 -14.91 -10.81 -8.62
CA ILE A 135 -14.51 -10.17 -7.36
C ILE A 135 -15.77 -9.91 -6.53
N ASN A 136 -15.70 -10.12 -5.22
CA ASN A 136 -16.84 -9.88 -4.36
C ASN A 136 -17.21 -8.39 -4.32
N LYS A 137 -18.51 -8.13 -4.16
CA LYS A 137 -19.04 -6.77 -4.18
C LYS A 137 -18.48 -5.89 -3.07
N THR A 138 -18.21 -6.47 -1.90
CA THR A 138 -17.66 -5.72 -0.76
C THR A 138 -16.28 -5.15 -1.08
N SER A 139 -15.39 -5.95 -1.67
CA SER A 139 -14.06 -5.48 -2.10
C SER A 139 -14.17 -4.39 -3.15
N LEU A 140 -15.05 -4.57 -4.16
CA LEU A 140 -15.26 -3.55 -5.20
C LEU A 140 -15.73 -2.21 -4.61
N GLU A 141 -16.60 -2.24 -3.62
CA GLU A 141 -17.08 -1.04 -2.94
C GLU A 141 -15.98 -0.39 -2.08
N PHE A 142 -15.18 -1.18 -1.37
CA PHE A 142 -14.04 -0.65 -0.62
C PHE A 142 -13.07 0.08 -1.54
N TRP A 143 -12.74 -0.49 -2.70
CA TRP A 143 -11.84 0.15 -3.65
C TRP A 143 -12.44 1.45 -4.20
N LYS A 144 -13.71 1.43 -4.52
CA LYS A 144 -14.42 2.61 -5.04
C LYS A 144 -14.44 3.77 -4.04
N ASN A 145 -14.58 3.45 -2.75
CA ASN A 145 -14.71 4.45 -1.68
C ASN A 145 -13.37 4.81 -1.01
N ALA A 146 -12.31 4.14 -1.37
CA ALA A 146 -10.99 4.38 -0.80
C ALA A 146 -10.37 5.72 -1.21
#